data_d5bfb9b366b98ae760c561bfbfb6b8de
#
_entry.id   d5bfb9b366b98ae760c561bfbfb6b8de
#
_cell.length_a   1.000
_cell.length_b   1.000
_cell.length_c   1.000
_cell.angle_alpha   90.00
_cell.angle_beta   90.00
_cell.angle_gamma   90.00
#
_symmetry.space_group_name_H-M   'P 1'
#
loop_
_entity.id
_entity.type
_entity.pdbx_description
1 polymer ?
#
loop_
_entity_poly.entity_id
_entity_poly.type
_entity_poly.pdbx_seq_one_letter_code
_entity_poly.pdbx_strand_id
1 'polypeptide(L)'
;MTPLEKVEGRAIPFGLKNIDTDVIIPAHWLKTTTREGMGRGAFEAIRKDPDNIFDSAEYKGAPILIAGDNFGCGSSREHAAWALGDLGIRVVIAPSYSDIFSGNAVKNGILPVVLPQAAIDRLMEVALTDPVHVDLENQTVTTMFQDRFAFEIDPFRKMCLLEGLDEISITEKSDAAIGDYEKKLAQDRPWLQPSL
;
A
#
# COMPACT_ATOMS: atom_id res chain seq x y z
N MET A 1 -6.08 2.31 10.32
CA MET A 1 -4.69 2.44 9.78
C MET A 1 -4.14 3.85 10.05
N THR A 2 -2.84 4.14 9.78
CA THR A 2 -2.30 5.50 9.93
C THR A 2 -2.71 6.37 8.74
N PRO A 3 -3.27 7.57 8.94
CA PRO A 3 -3.58 8.51 7.87
C PRO A 3 -2.37 8.78 6.96
N LEU A 4 -2.63 9.00 5.67
CA LEU A 4 -1.63 9.30 4.67
C LEU A 4 -2.08 10.55 3.89
N GLU A 5 -1.42 11.66 4.13
CA GLU A 5 -1.67 12.92 3.41
C GLU A 5 -0.52 13.21 2.46
N LYS A 6 0.70 13.22 3.00
CA LYS A 6 1.93 13.47 2.25
C LYS A 6 2.98 12.46 2.66
N VAL A 7 3.76 12.03 1.68
CA VAL A 7 4.93 11.17 1.89
C VAL A 7 6.11 11.79 1.19
N GLU A 8 7.16 12.03 1.92
CA GLU A 8 8.41 12.59 1.44
C GLU A 8 9.56 11.71 1.88
N GLY A 9 10.50 11.45 1.02
CA GLY A 9 11.70 10.70 1.38
C GLY A 9 12.41 10.09 0.18
N ARG A 10 13.46 9.34 0.51
CA ARG A 10 14.14 8.52 -0.51
C ARG A 10 13.14 7.54 -1.13
N ALA A 11 13.27 7.34 -2.41
CA ALA A 11 12.50 6.32 -3.11
C ALA A 11 13.43 5.19 -3.54
N ILE A 12 13.00 3.94 -3.36
CA ILE A 12 13.75 2.76 -3.81
C ILE A 12 13.55 2.60 -5.32
N PRO A 13 14.58 2.78 -6.16
CA PRO A 13 14.46 2.65 -7.62
C PRO A 13 14.56 1.16 -8.02
N PHE A 14 13.51 0.40 -7.73
CA PHE A 14 13.49 -1.04 -7.96
C PHE A 14 13.26 -1.40 -9.43
N GLY A 15 12.32 -0.74 -10.11
CA GLY A 15 12.12 -0.76 -11.57
C GLY A 15 11.77 -2.10 -12.24
N LEU A 16 11.78 -3.23 -11.53
CA LEU A 16 11.51 -4.54 -12.12
C LEU A 16 10.02 -4.70 -12.44
N LYS A 17 9.73 -5.33 -13.59
CA LYS A 17 8.38 -5.63 -14.09
C LYS A 17 7.91 -7.00 -13.65
N ASN A 18 6.58 -7.21 -13.70
CA ASN A 18 5.94 -8.50 -13.41
C ASN A 18 6.35 -9.08 -12.05
N ILE A 19 6.48 -8.23 -11.06
CA ILE A 19 6.74 -8.66 -9.69
C ILE A 19 5.48 -9.27 -9.13
N ASP A 20 5.48 -10.58 -8.97
CA ASP A 20 4.37 -11.28 -8.36
C ASP A 20 4.44 -11.27 -6.83
N THR A 21 3.33 -11.64 -6.20
CA THR A 21 3.21 -11.63 -4.74
C THR A 21 4.12 -12.64 -4.05
N ASP A 22 4.59 -13.71 -4.74
CA ASP A 22 5.58 -14.65 -4.20
C ASP A 22 7.00 -14.06 -4.16
N VAL A 23 7.30 -13.13 -5.07
CA VAL A 23 8.54 -12.36 -5.03
C VAL A 23 8.49 -11.33 -3.90
N ILE A 24 7.33 -10.67 -3.70
CA ILE A 24 7.16 -9.69 -2.61
C ILE A 24 7.25 -10.40 -1.26
N ILE A 25 6.53 -11.53 -1.07
CA ILE A 25 6.54 -12.31 0.16
C ILE A 25 6.45 -13.82 -0.15
N PRO A 26 7.49 -14.61 0.12
CA PRO A 26 7.49 -16.05 -0.16
C PRO A 26 6.44 -16.83 0.63
N ALA A 27 5.94 -17.92 0.06
CA ALA A 27 4.85 -18.71 0.60
C ALA A 27 5.06 -19.22 2.03
N HIS A 28 6.31 -19.46 2.47
CA HIS A 28 6.58 -19.94 3.83
C HIS A 28 6.28 -18.91 4.92
N TRP A 29 6.23 -17.60 4.57
CA TRP A 29 5.82 -16.52 5.47
C TRP A 29 4.30 -16.45 5.68
N LEU A 30 3.50 -17.07 4.81
CA LEU A 30 2.03 -17.02 4.86
C LEU A 30 1.42 -17.82 6.03
N LYS A 31 2.21 -18.54 6.80
CA LYS A 31 1.77 -19.27 7.99
C LYS A 31 1.54 -18.36 9.19
N THR A 32 2.07 -17.15 9.17
CA THR A 32 1.86 -16.18 10.25
C THR A 32 0.54 -15.44 10.07
N THR A 33 -0.10 -15.12 11.20
CA THR A 33 -1.34 -14.32 11.25
C THR A 33 -1.09 -12.90 11.75
N THR A 34 0.16 -12.56 12.08
CA THR A 34 0.57 -11.24 12.55
C THR A 34 1.24 -10.45 11.43
N ARG A 35 0.99 -9.15 11.40
CA ARG A 35 1.61 -8.24 10.43
C ARG A 35 3.05 -7.87 10.82
N GLU A 36 3.31 -7.80 12.11
CA GLU A 36 4.61 -7.43 12.67
C GLU A 36 5.69 -8.45 12.30
N GLY A 37 6.82 -7.98 11.83
CA GLY A 37 7.97 -8.78 11.41
C GLY A 37 7.88 -9.35 9.99
N MET A 38 6.81 -9.06 9.24
CA MET A 38 6.66 -9.50 7.85
C MET A 38 7.65 -8.84 6.88
N GLY A 39 8.08 -7.62 7.17
CA GLY A 39 9.09 -6.89 6.38
C GLY A 39 10.44 -7.61 6.29
N ARG A 40 10.74 -8.52 7.22
CA ARG A 40 11.94 -9.38 7.14
C ARG A 40 11.87 -10.36 5.97
N GLY A 41 10.67 -10.79 5.60
CA GLY A 41 10.43 -11.67 4.47
C GLY A 41 10.22 -10.93 3.14
N ALA A 42 10.03 -9.61 3.20
CA ALA A 42 9.82 -8.81 1.99
C ALA A 42 11.02 -8.94 1.04
N PHE A 43 10.75 -9.33 -0.20
CA PHE A 43 11.75 -9.53 -1.25
C PHE A 43 12.89 -10.48 -0.84
N GLU A 44 12.63 -11.47 0.01
CA GLU A 44 13.65 -12.37 0.56
C GLU A 44 14.56 -12.99 -0.50
N ALA A 45 14.02 -13.39 -1.66
CA ALA A 45 14.83 -13.98 -2.73
C ALA A 45 15.82 -12.98 -3.33
N ILE A 46 15.43 -11.72 -3.47
CA ILE A 46 16.26 -10.63 -3.99
C ILE A 46 17.28 -10.21 -2.93
N ARG A 47 16.87 -10.16 -1.68
CA ARG A 47 17.71 -9.75 -0.54
C ARG A 47 18.80 -10.78 -0.16
N LYS A 48 18.81 -11.95 -0.79
CA LYS A 48 19.95 -12.89 -0.72
C LYS A 48 21.20 -12.38 -1.41
N ASP A 49 21.04 -11.47 -2.38
CA ASP A 49 22.17 -10.77 -2.99
C ASP A 49 22.69 -9.72 -1.98
N PRO A 50 23.99 -9.77 -1.60
CA PRO A 50 24.56 -8.79 -0.67
C PRO A 50 24.53 -7.35 -1.21
N ASP A 51 24.47 -7.18 -2.53
CA ASP A 51 24.41 -5.88 -3.19
C ASP A 51 22.98 -5.45 -3.52
N ASN A 52 21.97 -6.07 -2.89
CA ASN A 52 20.57 -5.75 -3.13
C ASN A 52 20.21 -4.33 -2.66
N ILE A 53 19.25 -3.73 -3.36
CA ILE A 53 18.83 -2.35 -3.12
C ILE A 53 18.09 -2.17 -1.79
N PHE A 54 17.37 -3.19 -1.29
CA PHE A 54 16.50 -3.08 -0.11
C PHE A 54 17.29 -3.00 1.21
N ASP A 55 18.48 -3.58 1.27
CA ASP A 55 19.36 -3.57 2.44
C ASP A 55 20.47 -2.51 2.34
N SER A 56 20.52 -1.77 1.24
CA SER A 56 21.44 -0.64 1.08
C SER A 56 21.16 0.42 2.15
N ALA A 57 22.23 0.93 2.76
CA ALA A 57 22.15 2.00 3.75
C ALA A 57 21.47 3.26 3.20
N GLU A 58 21.59 3.50 1.90
CA GLU A 58 21.01 4.64 1.19
C GLU A 58 19.48 4.64 1.19
N TYR A 59 18.87 3.45 1.07
CA TYR A 59 17.40 3.30 0.98
C TYR A 59 16.77 2.74 2.26
N LYS A 60 17.55 2.60 3.33
CA LYS A 60 17.04 2.11 4.60
C LYS A 60 15.93 3.01 5.14
N GLY A 61 14.74 2.46 5.32
CA GLY A 61 13.57 3.19 5.79
C GLY A 61 12.94 4.12 4.75
N ALA A 62 13.29 3.98 3.47
CA ALA A 62 12.67 4.72 2.38
C ALA A 62 11.16 4.40 2.30
N PRO A 63 10.28 5.41 2.33
CA PRO A 63 8.84 5.18 2.36
C PRO A 63 8.21 4.98 0.98
N ILE A 64 8.98 5.13 -0.09
CA ILE A 64 8.50 5.09 -1.48
C ILE A 64 9.23 3.98 -2.23
N LEU A 65 8.48 3.17 -2.97
CA LEU A 65 9.01 2.16 -3.89
C LEU A 65 8.62 2.54 -5.33
N ILE A 66 9.60 2.66 -6.22
CA ILE A 66 9.36 2.84 -7.65
C ILE A 66 9.54 1.48 -8.33
N ALA A 67 8.47 0.94 -8.87
CA ALA A 67 8.42 -0.39 -9.48
C ALA A 67 8.13 -0.31 -10.99
N GLY A 68 8.35 -1.43 -11.67
CA GLY A 68 7.99 -1.57 -13.06
C GLY A 68 6.53 -1.99 -13.26
N ASP A 69 6.17 -2.20 -14.51
CA ASP A 69 4.83 -2.58 -14.95
C ASP A 69 4.33 -3.88 -14.33
N ASN A 70 3.01 -4.01 -14.13
CA ASN A 70 2.32 -5.18 -13.62
C ASN A 70 2.81 -5.61 -12.22
N PHE A 71 2.94 -4.65 -11.30
CA PHE A 71 3.41 -4.91 -9.94
C PHE A 71 2.32 -5.60 -9.09
N GLY A 72 2.72 -6.56 -8.27
CA GLY A 72 1.82 -7.32 -7.40
C GLY A 72 0.93 -8.31 -8.16
N CYS A 73 1.37 -8.78 -9.35
CA CYS A 73 0.67 -9.83 -10.09
C CYS A 73 0.68 -11.17 -9.34
N GLY A 74 -0.01 -12.17 -9.86
CA GLY A 74 -0.07 -13.52 -9.29
C GLY A 74 -1.17 -13.71 -8.26
N SER A 75 -0.86 -14.35 -7.16
CA SER A 75 -1.85 -14.78 -6.17
C SER A 75 -2.42 -13.63 -5.33
N SER A 76 -3.70 -13.78 -4.93
CA SER A 76 -4.41 -12.84 -4.06
C SER A 76 -3.90 -12.92 -2.61
N ARG A 77 -2.77 -12.27 -2.31
CA ARG A 77 -2.13 -12.32 -0.99
C ARG A 77 -2.06 -10.95 -0.34
N GLU A 78 -2.86 -10.75 0.69
CA GLU A 78 -2.79 -9.53 1.51
C GLU A 78 -1.45 -9.39 2.23
N HIS A 79 -0.79 -10.51 2.53
CA HIS A 79 0.54 -10.56 3.15
C HIS A 79 1.60 -9.78 2.35
N ALA A 80 1.44 -9.63 1.03
CA ALA A 80 2.34 -8.80 0.23
C ALA A 80 2.24 -7.32 0.66
N ALA A 81 1.04 -6.81 0.90
CA ALA A 81 0.85 -5.45 1.42
C ALA A 81 1.35 -5.33 2.86
N TRP A 82 1.14 -6.35 3.71
CA TRP A 82 1.68 -6.36 5.07
C TRP A 82 3.21 -6.30 5.08
N ALA A 83 3.85 -7.10 4.23
CA ALA A 83 5.31 -7.14 4.13
C ALA A 83 5.90 -5.80 3.69
N LEU A 84 5.28 -5.14 2.70
CA LEU A 84 5.69 -3.80 2.26
C LEU A 84 5.48 -2.75 3.36
N GLY A 85 4.32 -2.78 4.03
CA GLY A 85 4.01 -1.85 5.12
C GLY A 85 4.97 -2.00 6.31
N ASP A 86 5.30 -3.24 6.70
CA ASP A 86 6.25 -3.52 7.80
C ASP A 86 7.71 -3.23 7.39
N LEU A 87 8.03 -3.27 6.09
CA LEU A 87 9.31 -2.76 5.55
C LEU A 87 9.40 -1.23 5.62
N GLY A 88 8.29 -0.52 5.82
CA GLY A 88 8.20 0.93 5.91
C GLY A 88 7.67 1.61 4.64
N ILE A 89 7.30 0.83 3.61
CA ILE A 89 6.76 1.38 2.35
C ILE A 89 5.34 1.91 2.59
N ARG A 90 5.12 3.16 2.23
CA ARG A 90 3.83 3.86 2.30
C ARG A 90 3.26 4.18 0.92
N VAL A 91 4.13 4.27 -0.08
CA VAL A 91 3.75 4.55 -1.47
C VAL A 91 4.46 3.57 -2.39
N VAL A 92 3.74 3.02 -3.34
CA VAL A 92 4.31 2.31 -4.49
C VAL A 92 3.95 3.09 -5.75
N ILE A 93 4.92 3.37 -6.62
CA ILE A 93 4.72 4.08 -7.88
C ILE A 93 5.07 3.11 -9.01
N ALA A 94 4.13 2.83 -9.90
CA ALA A 94 4.32 1.89 -11.02
C ALA A 94 3.45 2.25 -12.22
N PRO A 95 3.77 1.75 -13.44
CA PRO A 95 2.92 1.93 -14.61
C PRO A 95 1.57 1.22 -14.49
N SER A 96 1.54 0.06 -13.84
CA SER A 96 0.31 -0.69 -13.58
C SER A 96 0.45 -1.66 -12.41
N TYR A 97 -0.68 -2.13 -11.91
CA TYR A 97 -0.81 -3.11 -10.80
C TYR A 97 -1.81 -4.20 -11.15
N SER A 98 -1.73 -5.33 -10.46
CA SER A 98 -2.90 -6.19 -10.37
C SER A 98 -3.98 -5.54 -9.51
N ASP A 99 -5.25 -5.72 -9.89
CA ASP A 99 -6.39 -5.13 -9.18
C ASP A 99 -6.44 -5.56 -7.70
N ILE A 100 -6.12 -6.83 -7.44
CA ILE A 100 -6.14 -7.41 -6.10
C ILE A 100 -5.06 -6.78 -5.24
N PHE A 101 -3.82 -6.65 -5.76
CA PHE A 101 -2.74 -6.01 -5.01
C PHE A 101 -3.07 -4.55 -4.71
N SER A 102 -3.56 -3.80 -5.71
CA SER A 102 -3.97 -2.40 -5.53
C SER A 102 -5.02 -2.25 -4.44
N GLY A 103 -6.04 -3.13 -4.42
CA GLY A 103 -7.06 -3.16 -3.36
C GLY A 103 -6.47 -3.45 -1.98
N ASN A 104 -5.63 -4.48 -1.86
CA ASN A 104 -4.97 -4.85 -0.61
C ASN A 104 -4.01 -3.76 -0.10
N ALA A 105 -3.29 -3.08 -1.00
CA ALA A 105 -2.40 -1.98 -0.66
C ALA A 105 -3.17 -0.86 0.06
N VAL A 106 -4.27 -0.38 -0.52
CA VAL A 106 -5.10 0.67 0.08
C VAL A 106 -5.65 0.27 1.44
N LYS A 107 -6.18 -0.96 1.58
CA LYS A 107 -6.69 -1.50 2.86
C LYS A 107 -5.63 -1.52 3.97
N ASN A 108 -4.36 -1.58 3.59
CA ASN A 108 -3.22 -1.61 4.51
C ASN A 108 -2.47 -0.27 4.61
N GLY A 109 -3.05 0.82 4.09
CA GLY A 109 -2.48 2.17 4.22
C GLY A 109 -1.29 2.44 3.31
N ILE A 110 -1.19 1.69 2.20
CA ILE A 110 -0.21 1.91 1.14
C ILE A 110 -0.92 2.54 -0.06
N LEU A 111 -0.40 3.65 -0.55
CA LEU A 111 -0.90 4.35 -1.74
C LEU A 111 -0.29 3.76 -3.01
N PRO A 112 -1.07 3.08 -3.88
CA PRO A 112 -0.62 2.71 -5.22
C PRO A 112 -0.81 3.91 -6.16
N VAL A 113 0.29 4.42 -6.72
CA VAL A 113 0.30 5.54 -7.68
C VAL A 113 0.57 5.01 -9.07
N VAL A 114 -0.35 5.24 -10.01
CA VAL A 114 -0.18 4.89 -11.42
C VAL A 114 0.37 6.10 -12.17
N LEU A 115 1.52 5.94 -12.83
CA LEU A 115 2.12 6.95 -13.69
C LEU A 115 2.59 6.32 -15.00
N PRO A 116 2.61 7.10 -16.12
CA PRO A 116 3.13 6.60 -17.37
C PRO A 116 4.62 6.25 -17.29
N GLN A 117 5.09 5.31 -18.12
CA GLN A 117 6.47 4.81 -18.09
C GLN A 117 7.52 5.94 -18.14
N ALA A 118 7.32 6.97 -18.94
CA ALA A 118 8.24 8.11 -19.01
C ALA A 118 8.41 8.84 -17.67
N ALA A 119 7.34 8.95 -16.87
CA ALA A 119 7.42 9.51 -15.52
C ALA A 119 8.17 8.55 -14.56
N ILE A 120 7.94 7.25 -14.69
CA ILE A 120 8.67 6.22 -13.92
C ILE A 120 10.17 6.32 -14.22
N ASP A 121 10.56 6.35 -15.49
CA ASP A 121 11.97 6.44 -15.90
C ASP A 121 12.63 7.70 -15.31
N ARG A 122 11.94 8.83 -15.35
CA ARG A 122 12.43 10.08 -14.75
C ARG A 122 12.55 9.98 -13.23
N LEU A 123 11.55 9.41 -12.54
CA LEU A 123 11.61 9.23 -11.09
C LEU A 123 12.69 8.25 -10.66
N MET A 124 12.97 7.21 -11.47
CA MET A 124 14.09 6.27 -11.24
C MET A 124 15.44 6.99 -11.25
N GLU A 125 15.65 7.94 -12.19
CA GLU A 125 16.88 8.76 -12.24
C GLU A 125 16.99 9.66 -11.00
N VAL A 126 15.91 10.36 -10.63
CA VAL A 126 15.89 11.26 -9.48
C VAL A 126 16.14 10.49 -8.18
N ALA A 127 15.56 9.31 -8.03
CA ALA A 127 15.67 8.50 -6.82
C ALA A 127 17.11 8.06 -6.50
N LEU A 128 18.02 8.10 -7.46
CA LEU A 128 19.44 7.82 -7.24
C LEU A 128 20.13 8.87 -6.35
N THR A 129 19.65 10.10 -6.38
CA THR A 129 20.31 11.23 -5.69
C THR A 129 19.41 11.96 -4.70
N ASP A 130 18.11 12.08 -5.02
CA ASP A 130 17.22 13.03 -4.38
C ASP A 130 15.92 12.39 -3.87
N PRO A 131 15.26 13.00 -2.89
CA PRO A 131 13.96 12.56 -2.42
C PRO A 131 12.84 12.81 -3.45
N VAL A 132 11.76 12.06 -3.29
CA VAL A 132 10.51 12.19 -4.04
C VAL A 132 9.42 12.62 -3.06
N HIS A 133 8.52 13.50 -3.50
CA HIS A 133 7.40 13.99 -2.70
C HIS A 133 6.09 13.52 -3.33
N VAL A 134 5.24 12.91 -2.55
CA VAL A 134 3.91 12.45 -2.96
C VAL A 134 2.87 13.15 -2.10
N ASP A 135 1.96 13.87 -2.74
CA ASP A 135 0.84 14.57 -2.10
C ASP A 135 -0.47 13.92 -2.54
N LEU A 136 -1.12 13.20 -1.62
CA LEU A 136 -2.37 12.50 -1.91
C LEU A 136 -3.53 13.47 -2.05
N GLU A 137 -3.56 14.56 -1.27
CA GLU A 137 -4.64 15.54 -1.34
C GLU A 137 -4.69 16.21 -2.72
N ASN A 138 -3.53 16.64 -3.21
CA ASN A 138 -3.38 17.28 -4.53
C ASN A 138 -3.16 16.26 -5.67
N GLN A 139 -3.03 14.97 -5.36
CA GLN A 139 -2.78 13.89 -6.33
C GLN A 139 -1.58 14.17 -7.23
N THR A 140 -0.46 14.53 -6.63
CA THR A 140 0.78 14.86 -7.36
C THR A 140 2.00 14.16 -6.79
N VAL A 141 2.91 13.79 -7.70
CA VAL A 141 4.28 13.39 -7.39
C VAL A 141 5.20 14.49 -7.91
N THR A 142 6.08 15.00 -7.06
CA THR A 142 6.98 16.10 -7.40
C THR A 142 8.42 15.77 -7.00
N THR A 143 9.38 16.44 -7.66
CA THR A 143 10.80 16.35 -7.37
C THR A 143 11.39 17.74 -7.15
N MET A 144 12.59 17.83 -6.59
CA MET A 144 13.29 19.10 -6.46
C MET A 144 13.68 19.74 -7.80
N PHE A 145 13.64 18.96 -8.88
CA PHE A 145 13.90 19.44 -10.25
C PHE A 145 12.68 20.04 -10.93
N GLN A 146 11.63 20.37 -10.18
CA GLN A 146 10.35 20.91 -10.66
C GLN A 146 9.54 19.93 -11.55
N ASP A 147 9.91 18.65 -11.57
CA ASP A 147 9.05 17.65 -12.16
C ASP A 147 7.73 17.60 -11.38
N ARG A 148 6.60 17.50 -12.08
CA ARG A 148 5.27 17.36 -11.48
C ARG A 148 4.43 16.40 -12.31
N PHE A 149 4.05 15.29 -11.69
CA PHE A 149 3.23 14.25 -12.30
C PHE A 149 1.92 14.17 -11.53
N ALA A 150 0.79 14.34 -12.22
CA ALA A 150 -0.53 14.12 -11.65
C ALA A 150 -0.89 12.64 -11.76
N PHE A 151 -1.60 12.12 -10.76
CA PHE A 151 -2.15 10.77 -10.77
C PHE A 151 -3.63 10.76 -10.38
N GLU A 152 -4.33 9.72 -10.79
CA GLU A 152 -5.72 9.51 -10.44
C GLU A 152 -5.86 8.45 -9.36
N ILE A 153 -6.83 8.62 -8.48
CA ILE A 153 -7.22 7.65 -7.48
C ILE A 153 -8.73 7.71 -7.29
N ASP A 154 -9.35 6.56 -7.07
CA ASP A 154 -10.76 6.49 -6.73
C ASP A 154 -11.06 7.35 -5.48
N PRO A 155 -12.13 8.21 -5.49
CA PRO A 155 -12.41 9.14 -4.40
C PRO A 155 -12.65 8.45 -3.04
N PHE A 156 -13.26 7.27 -3.03
CA PHE A 156 -13.49 6.51 -1.80
C PHE A 156 -12.17 5.97 -1.23
N ARG A 157 -11.30 5.41 -2.08
CA ARG A 157 -9.96 4.97 -1.68
C ARG A 157 -9.11 6.12 -1.14
N LYS A 158 -9.19 7.29 -1.80
CA LYS A 158 -8.51 8.53 -1.35
C LYS A 158 -8.97 8.92 0.06
N MET A 159 -10.28 8.97 0.29
CA MET A 159 -10.85 9.28 1.61
C MET A 159 -10.36 8.29 2.67
N CYS A 160 -10.39 6.98 2.38
CA CYS A 160 -9.92 5.97 3.31
C CYS A 160 -8.46 6.16 3.71
N LEU A 161 -7.57 6.48 2.76
CA LEU A 161 -6.16 6.74 3.02
C LEU A 161 -5.95 8.03 3.81
N LEU A 162 -6.62 9.14 3.42
CA LEU A 162 -6.50 10.44 4.09
C LEU A 162 -6.96 10.36 5.55
N GLU A 163 -8.07 9.67 5.82
CA GLU A 163 -8.63 9.54 7.16
C GLU A 163 -8.08 8.34 7.95
N GLY A 164 -7.30 7.48 7.31
CA GLY A 164 -6.74 6.28 7.95
C GLY A 164 -7.77 5.19 8.25
N LEU A 165 -8.83 5.09 7.44
CA LEU A 165 -9.95 4.18 7.66
C LEU A 165 -9.67 2.79 7.07
N ASP A 166 -9.84 1.78 7.89
CA ASP A 166 -9.99 0.38 7.45
C ASP A 166 -11.47 -0.02 7.35
N GLU A 167 -11.74 -1.25 6.92
CA GLU A 167 -13.09 -1.76 6.71
C GLU A 167 -13.94 -1.74 7.99
N ILE A 168 -13.32 -1.95 9.16
CA ILE A 168 -13.99 -1.91 10.45
C ILE A 168 -14.34 -0.46 10.80
N SER A 169 -13.38 0.45 10.73
CA SER A 169 -13.58 1.88 11.03
C SER A 169 -14.63 2.54 10.12
N ILE A 170 -14.74 2.09 8.86
CA ILE A 170 -15.80 2.53 7.95
C ILE A 170 -17.17 2.08 8.46
N THR A 171 -17.27 0.82 8.92
CA THR A 171 -18.53 0.28 9.47
C THR A 171 -18.91 0.98 10.77
N GLU A 172 -17.93 1.24 11.64
CA GLU A 172 -18.14 1.95 12.92
C GLU A 172 -18.72 3.36 12.73
N LYS A 173 -18.44 4.04 11.60
CA LYS A 173 -19.11 5.32 11.27
C LYS A 173 -20.64 5.22 11.15
N SER A 174 -21.16 4.01 10.95
CA SER A 174 -22.58 3.72 10.86
C SER A 174 -23.18 3.15 12.16
N ASP A 175 -22.45 3.18 13.28
CA ASP A 175 -22.82 2.54 14.55
C ASP A 175 -24.24 2.94 15.02
N ALA A 176 -24.58 4.21 14.94
CA ALA A 176 -25.91 4.69 15.31
C ALA A 176 -27.04 4.05 14.46
N ALA A 177 -26.84 3.95 13.15
CA ALA A 177 -27.81 3.34 12.23
C ALA A 177 -27.90 1.82 12.45
N ILE A 178 -26.78 1.17 12.75
CA ILE A 178 -26.71 -0.25 13.11
C ILE A 178 -27.48 -0.50 14.39
N GLY A 179 -27.24 0.29 15.44
CA GLY A 179 -27.92 0.14 16.74
C GLY A 179 -29.44 0.39 16.65
N ASP A 180 -29.87 1.33 15.81
CA ASP A 180 -31.32 1.56 15.59
C ASP A 180 -31.97 0.40 14.82
N TYR A 181 -31.27 -0.16 13.84
CA TYR A 181 -31.71 -1.37 13.14
C TYR A 181 -31.80 -2.58 14.07
N GLU A 182 -30.81 -2.80 14.94
CA GLU A 182 -30.80 -3.89 15.91
C GLU A 182 -31.95 -3.78 16.91
N LYS A 183 -32.24 -2.57 17.43
CA LYS A 183 -33.40 -2.32 18.31
C LYS A 183 -34.72 -2.68 17.61
N LYS A 184 -34.87 -2.26 16.36
CA LYS A 184 -36.04 -2.58 15.55
C LYS A 184 -36.15 -4.08 15.30
N LEU A 185 -35.06 -4.72 14.95
CA LEU A 185 -34.99 -6.18 14.71
C LEU A 185 -35.40 -6.96 15.98
N ALA A 186 -34.93 -6.53 17.15
CA ALA A 186 -35.28 -7.13 18.44
C ALA A 186 -36.79 -7.07 18.73
N GLN A 187 -37.44 -6.00 18.31
CA GLN A 187 -38.90 -5.84 18.46
C GLN A 187 -39.67 -6.67 17.42
N ASP A 188 -39.29 -6.59 16.16
CA ASP A 188 -40.00 -7.23 15.05
C ASP A 188 -39.78 -8.76 15.00
N ARG A 189 -38.60 -9.23 15.46
CA ARG A 189 -38.17 -10.63 15.38
C ARG A 189 -37.47 -11.11 16.67
N PRO A 190 -38.22 -11.15 17.82
CA PRO A 190 -37.59 -11.50 19.11
C PRO A 190 -36.98 -12.88 19.16
N TRP A 191 -37.42 -13.81 18.31
CA TRP A 191 -36.88 -15.17 18.24
C TRP A 191 -35.47 -15.26 17.60
N LEU A 192 -34.95 -14.19 17.00
CA LEU A 192 -33.58 -14.10 16.49
C LEU A 192 -32.58 -13.62 17.55
N GLN A 193 -33.03 -13.25 18.73
CA GLN A 193 -32.16 -12.87 19.83
C GLN A 193 -31.42 -14.12 20.34
N PRO A 194 -30.08 -14.07 20.55
CA PRO A 194 -29.38 -15.17 21.18
C PRO A 194 -29.95 -15.40 22.57
N SER A 195 -30.31 -16.63 22.87
CA SER A 195 -30.64 -17.04 24.23
C SER A 195 -29.38 -16.91 25.08
N LEU A 196 -29.32 -15.97 26.00
CA LEU A 196 -28.29 -15.87 27.01
C LEU A 196 -28.37 -17.05 27.97
#